data_42cc3fcc7de2afe2529ce2727da9f4d8
#
_entry.id   42cc3fcc7de2afe2529ce2727da9f4d8
#
_cell.length_a   1.000
_cell.length_b   1.000
_cell.length_c   1.000
_cell.angle_alpha   90.00
_cell.angle_beta   90.00
_cell.angle_gamma   90.00
#
_symmetry.space_group_name_H-M   'P 1'
#
loop_
_entity.id
_entity.type
_entity.pdbx_description
1 polymer ?
#
loop_
_entity_poly.entity_id
_entity_poly.type
_entity_poly.pdbx_seq_one_letter_code
_entity_poly.pdbx_strand_id
1 'polypeptide(L)'
;MAAMPYSKLSRRSFLALSAALLWALRGVASGLAPSRKIPVGLELYSVRDELQKDPQGTVRAVAKMGYQDVEFYAPYLEWSEAQAKDMRKLLDDLGIHCYSTHNDEDFFSDSKIQKARDLNKILGSRYMVLAWSDPKPTLDGWTKVAQTLNSAAEKLAPAGLKVGYHNHDTEWKAVEGKRPIEVIASNTKPSVMLQLDVGTCLEAGADPVAWIKANPGRIRSIHCKDWSPDPNVGYKTLFGEGKADWKAIFQAAENHGGVEFYLIEQEGSRYPELETARRCLEAFRSTHA
;
A
#
# COMPACT_ATOMS: atom_id res chain seq x y z
N MET A 1 -60.84 45.52 16.84
CA MET A 1 -59.45 45.21 16.48
C MET A 1 -58.72 44.81 17.73
N ALA A 2 -58.49 43.50 17.95
CA ALA A 2 -57.78 42.99 19.14
C ALA A 2 -56.31 42.80 18.80
N ALA A 3 -55.43 43.44 19.54
CA ALA A 3 -53.96 43.33 19.40
C ALA A 3 -53.50 41.99 19.97
N MET A 4 -52.75 41.24 19.16
CA MET A 4 -52.05 40.03 19.63
C MET A 4 -50.87 40.37 20.54
N PRO A 5 -50.67 39.64 21.66
CA PRO A 5 -49.54 39.91 22.55
C PRO A 5 -48.27 39.31 21.99
N TYR A 6 -47.23 40.12 21.83
CA TYR A 6 -45.85 39.68 21.58
C TYR A 6 -45.32 38.97 22.81
N SER A 7 -45.10 37.64 22.72
CA SER A 7 -44.39 36.91 23.77
C SER A 7 -42.89 37.24 23.75
N LYS A 8 -42.38 37.83 24.80
CA LYS A 8 -40.94 38.11 24.98
C LYS A 8 -40.19 36.78 25.25
N LEU A 9 -39.34 36.38 24.33
CA LEU A 9 -38.45 35.22 24.53
C LEU A 9 -37.56 35.46 25.76
N SER A 10 -37.55 34.52 26.71
CA SER A 10 -36.73 34.63 27.91
C SER A 10 -35.24 34.47 27.57
N ARG A 11 -34.34 35.08 28.41
CA ARG A 11 -32.88 34.87 28.24
C ARG A 11 -32.47 33.42 28.21
N ARG A 12 -33.17 32.51 28.89
CA ARG A 12 -32.92 31.06 28.87
C ARG A 12 -33.28 30.44 27.53
N SER A 13 -34.39 30.87 26.90
CA SER A 13 -34.80 30.39 25.57
C SER A 13 -33.83 30.83 24.47
N PHE A 14 -33.27 32.07 24.60
CA PHE A 14 -32.29 32.60 23.67
C PHE A 14 -30.95 31.82 23.75
N LEU A 15 -30.48 31.50 24.98
CA LEU A 15 -29.27 30.70 25.17
C LEU A 15 -29.44 29.24 24.71
N ALA A 16 -30.61 28.65 24.89
CA ALA A 16 -30.90 27.31 24.41
C ALA A 16 -30.92 27.21 22.86
N LEU A 17 -31.49 28.23 22.19
CA LEU A 17 -31.50 28.35 20.74
C LEU A 17 -30.08 28.59 20.18
N SER A 18 -29.26 29.37 20.84
CA SER A 18 -27.86 29.62 20.43
C SER A 18 -27.00 28.35 20.56
N ALA A 19 -27.21 27.56 21.63
CA ALA A 19 -26.50 26.28 21.81
C ALA A 19 -26.94 25.23 20.77
N ALA A 20 -28.23 25.15 20.42
CA ALA A 20 -28.73 24.24 19.39
C ALA A 20 -28.22 24.61 18.00
N LEU A 21 -28.07 25.91 17.69
CA LEU A 21 -27.51 26.38 16.41
C LEU A 21 -26.03 26.05 16.28
N LEU A 22 -25.25 26.17 17.38
CA LEU A 22 -23.85 25.77 17.40
C LEU A 22 -23.63 24.26 17.27
N TRP A 23 -24.57 23.45 17.76
CA TRP A 23 -24.55 21.99 17.58
C TRP A 23 -24.94 21.58 16.15
N ALA A 24 -25.92 22.24 15.55
CA ALA A 24 -26.32 22.02 14.15
C ALA A 24 -25.20 22.43 13.17
N LEU A 25 -24.47 23.50 13.45
CA LEU A 25 -23.32 23.93 12.62
C LEU A 25 -22.11 22.99 12.76
N ARG A 26 -21.92 22.29 13.89
CA ARG A 26 -20.90 21.26 14.02
C ARG A 26 -21.24 19.96 13.27
N GLY A 27 -22.52 19.66 13.08
CA GLY A 27 -22.98 18.49 12.30
C GLY A 27 -22.85 18.67 10.77
N VAL A 28 -22.77 19.89 10.27
CA VAL A 28 -22.67 20.18 8.81
C VAL A 28 -21.20 20.36 8.37
N ALA A 29 -20.26 20.51 9.30
CA ALA A 29 -18.82 20.59 8.99
C ALA A 29 -18.15 19.23 8.80
N SER A 30 -18.92 18.13 8.76
CA SER A 30 -18.41 16.77 8.44
C SER A 30 -18.34 16.49 6.94
N GLY A 31 -18.48 17.50 6.09
CA GLY A 31 -18.37 17.36 4.65
C GLY A 31 -17.20 18.18 4.12
N LEU A 32 -16.22 17.49 3.56
CA LEU A 32 -15.05 17.97 2.83
C LEU A 32 -13.83 18.29 3.71
N ALA A 33 -13.31 17.26 4.41
CA ALA A 33 -11.87 17.20 4.51
C ALA A 33 -11.32 17.18 3.06
N PRO A 34 -10.33 18.03 2.70
CA PRO A 34 -9.74 17.98 1.38
C PRO A 34 -9.31 16.52 1.13
N SER A 35 -9.71 15.94 0.00
CA SER A 35 -9.35 14.57 -0.34
C SER A 35 -7.82 14.50 -0.24
N ARG A 36 -7.33 13.74 0.74
CA ARG A 36 -5.89 13.58 0.94
C ARG A 36 -5.37 12.93 -0.33
N LYS A 37 -4.58 13.68 -1.08
CA LYS A 37 -4.01 13.16 -2.32
C LYS A 37 -3.11 11.99 -1.94
N ILE A 38 -3.57 10.76 -2.24
CA ILE A 38 -2.82 9.55 -1.90
C ILE A 38 -1.62 9.48 -2.84
N PRO A 39 -0.39 9.37 -2.30
CA PRO A 39 0.81 9.34 -3.13
C PRO A 39 0.87 8.05 -3.97
N VAL A 40 1.46 8.18 -5.16
CA VAL A 40 1.77 7.07 -6.04
C VAL A 40 3.28 6.90 -6.17
N GLY A 41 3.74 5.69 -5.90
CA GLY A 41 5.12 5.24 -6.01
C GLY A 41 5.32 4.22 -7.11
N LEU A 42 6.58 3.82 -7.25
CA LEU A 42 7.01 2.72 -8.12
C LEU A 42 7.67 1.64 -7.25
N GLU A 43 7.20 0.40 -7.38
CA GLU A 43 7.98 -0.76 -6.95
C GLU A 43 9.17 -0.93 -7.90
N LEU A 44 10.40 -0.88 -7.35
CA LEU A 44 11.61 -0.77 -8.16
C LEU A 44 12.01 -2.07 -8.87
N TYR A 45 11.36 -3.19 -8.55
CA TYR A 45 11.45 -4.41 -9.36
C TYR A 45 10.97 -4.18 -10.81
N SER A 46 10.08 -3.22 -11.01
CA SER A 46 9.60 -2.78 -12.33
C SER A 46 10.70 -2.22 -13.23
N VAL A 47 11.79 -1.76 -12.64
CA VAL A 47 12.97 -1.16 -13.32
C VAL A 47 14.27 -1.82 -12.86
N ARG A 48 14.21 -3.12 -12.54
CA ARG A 48 15.29 -3.90 -11.92
C ARG A 48 16.57 -3.93 -12.71
N ASP A 49 16.48 -3.99 -14.05
CA ASP A 49 17.64 -4.04 -14.92
C ASP A 49 18.37 -2.68 -14.94
N GLU A 50 17.61 -1.58 -14.94
CA GLU A 50 18.17 -0.22 -14.82
C GLU A 50 18.69 0.05 -13.41
N LEU A 51 17.95 -0.39 -12.37
CA LEU A 51 18.35 -0.26 -10.97
C LEU A 51 19.67 -0.99 -10.69
N GLN A 52 19.87 -2.18 -11.25
CA GLN A 52 21.09 -2.96 -11.09
C GLN A 52 22.31 -2.26 -11.73
N LYS A 53 22.13 -1.57 -12.86
CA LYS A 53 23.18 -0.84 -13.56
C LYS A 53 23.58 0.45 -12.85
N ASP A 54 22.60 1.24 -12.46
CA ASP A 54 22.77 2.53 -11.80
C ASP A 54 21.61 2.83 -10.84
N PRO A 55 21.73 2.41 -9.56
CA PRO A 55 20.66 2.62 -8.57
C PRO A 55 20.28 4.09 -8.38
N GLN A 56 21.26 4.98 -8.31
CA GLN A 56 21.01 6.40 -8.07
C GLN A 56 20.42 7.09 -9.32
N GLY A 57 20.94 6.79 -10.50
CA GLY A 57 20.41 7.31 -11.77
C GLY A 57 18.97 6.86 -12.01
N THR A 58 18.67 5.60 -11.69
CA THR A 58 17.32 5.04 -11.81
C THR A 58 16.34 5.75 -10.88
N VAL A 59 16.68 5.94 -9.59
CA VAL A 59 15.84 6.68 -8.64
C VAL A 59 15.63 8.14 -9.10
N ARG A 60 16.67 8.80 -9.64
CA ARG A 60 16.53 10.14 -10.25
C ARG A 60 15.56 10.15 -11.43
N ALA A 61 15.63 9.14 -12.29
CA ALA A 61 14.74 9.02 -13.45
C ALA A 61 13.29 8.82 -13.00
N VAL A 62 13.05 7.96 -12.01
CA VAL A 62 11.72 7.70 -11.40
C VAL A 62 11.16 8.98 -10.77
N ALA A 63 11.94 9.71 -9.99
CA ALA A 63 11.54 10.99 -9.41
C ALA A 63 11.20 12.04 -10.49
N LYS A 64 12.01 12.12 -11.57
CA LYS A 64 11.77 13.04 -12.70
C LYS A 64 10.47 12.75 -13.45
N MET A 65 10.01 11.50 -13.49
CA MET A 65 8.69 11.16 -14.06
C MET A 65 7.54 11.70 -13.19
N GLY A 66 7.82 11.98 -11.92
CA GLY A 66 6.85 12.52 -10.95
C GLY A 66 6.25 11.47 -10.04
N TYR A 67 6.87 10.31 -9.88
CA TYR A 67 6.57 9.43 -8.78
C TYR A 67 6.92 10.10 -7.45
N GLN A 68 6.12 9.82 -6.42
CA GLN A 68 6.24 10.45 -5.11
C GLN A 68 6.85 9.51 -4.06
N ASP A 69 6.92 8.23 -4.40
CA ASP A 69 7.38 7.15 -3.53
C ASP A 69 8.12 6.10 -4.35
N VAL A 70 9.02 5.37 -3.72
CA VAL A 70 9.65 4.16 -4.26
C VAL A 70 9.62 3.05 -3.21
N GLU A 71 9.42 1.82 -3.65
CA GLU A 71 9.59 0.64 -2.84
C GLU A 71 10.85 -0.10 -3.27
N PHE A 72 11.80 -0.25 -2.36
CA PHE A 72 13.00 -1.07 -2.60
C PHE A 72 12.69 -2.54 -2.34
N TYR A 73 13.23 -3.42 -3.15
CA TYR A 73 13.15 -4.88 -2.98
C TYR A 73 14.48 -5.48 -2.53
N ALA A 74 14.55 -6.80 -2.32
CA ALA A 74 15.63 -7.53 -1.66
C ALA A 74 17.08 -7.05 -1.85
N PRO A 75 17.59 -6.58 -3.01
CA PRO A 75 18.98 -6.13 -3.14
C PRO A 75 19.42 -5.04 -2.16
N TYR A 76 18.51 -4.20 -1.67
CA TYR A 76 18.84 -3.17 -0.68
C TYR A 76 19.32 -3.75 0.65
N LEU A 77 18.94 -4.99 0.97
CA LEU A 77 19.32 -5.67 2.20
C LEU A 77 20.82 -5.99 2.26
N GLU A 78 21.51 -5.98 1.13
CA GLU A 78 22.95 -6.14 1.06
C GLU A 78 23.73 -4.82 1.24
N TRP A 79 23.02 -3.70 1.31
CA TRP A 79 23.67 -2.40 1.50
C TRP A 79 24.34 -2.29 2.86
N SER A 80 25.47 -1.58 2.88
CA SER A 80 26.04 -1.01 4.09
C SER A 80 25.19 0.17 4.56
N GLU A 81 25.32 0.55 5.83
CA GLU A 81 24.67 1.77 6.33
C GLU A 81 25.08 3.03 5.55
N ALA A 82 26.33 3.10 5.06
CA ALA A 82 26.79 4.23 4.26
C ALA A 82 26.01 4.32 2.95
N GLN A 83 25.85 3.21 2.23
CA GLN A 83 25.05 3.16 1.00
C GLN A 83 23.59 3.53 1.25
N ALA A 84 23.01 3.03 2.33
CA ALA A 84 21.64 3.38 2.70
C ALA A 84 21.50 4.88 3.05
N LYS A 85 22.48 5.49 3.73
CA LYS A 85 22.52 6.93 4.03
C LYS A 85 22.67 7.77 2.76
N ASP A 86 23.49 7.34 1.81
CA ASP A 86 23.65 8.02 0.52
C ASP A 86 22.34 7.97 -0.29
N MET A 87 21.68 6.81 -0.30
CA MET A 87 20.36 6.67 -0.94
C MET A 87 19.29 7.51 -0.23
N ARG A 88 19.27 7.54 1.12
CA ARG A 88 18.37 8.39 1.89
C ARG A 88 18.55 9.87 1.53
N LYS A 89 19.81 10.31 1.49
CA LYS A 89 20.11 11.69 1.09
C LYS A 89 19.60 11.99 -0.32
N LEU A 90 19.76 11.06 -1.24
CA LEU A 90 19.24 11.20 -2.61
C LEU A 90 17.71 11.33 -2.62
N LEU A 91 16.99 10.49 -1.87
CA LEU A 91 15.54 10.56 -1.76
C LEU A 91 15.09 11.92 -1.22
N ASP A 92 15.77 12.44 -0.19
CA ASP A 92 15.49 13.75 0.40
C ASP A 92 15.74 14.89 -0.60
N ASP A 93 16.88 14.86 -1.31
CA ASP A 93 17.25 15.87 -2.32
C ASP A 93 16.23 15.91 -3.48
N LEU A 94 15.60 14.77 -3.80
CA LEU A 94 14.59 14.64 -4.86
C LEU A 94 13.16 14.87 -4.38
N GLY A 95 12.93 14.95 -3.06
CA GLY A 95 11.60 15.05 -2.49
C GLY A 95 10.73 13.80 -2.72
N ILE A 96 11.35 12.62 -2.88
CA ILE A 96 10.67 11.33 -3.05
C ILE A 96 10.82 10.51 -1.76
N HIS A 97 9.81 9.69 -1.44
CA HIS A 97 9.79 8.91 -0.21
C HIS A 97 10.13 7.43 -0.46
N CYS A 98 10.31 6.68 0.62
CA CYS A 98 10.29 5.23 0.66
C CYS A 98 9.36 4.83 1.79
N TYR A 99 8.08 4.53 1.49
CA TYR A 99 7.11 4.20 2.54
C TYR A 99 7.19 2.74 2.96
N SER A 100 7.57 1.86 2.07
CA SER A 100 7.71 0.43 2.31
C SER A 100 8.92 -0.15 1.59
N THR A 101 9.31 -1.34 2.03
CA THR A 101 10.34 -2.16 1.38
C THR A 101 9.87 -3.60 1.31
N HIS A 102 10.20 -4.29 0.22
CA HIS A 102 10.03 -5.73 0.05
C HIS A 102 11.20 -6.49 0.67
N ASN A 103 10.89 -7.50 1.46
CA ASN A 103 11.85 -8.30 2.20
C ASN A 103 11.52 -9.78 2.05
N ASP A 104 12.56 -10.61 2.02
CA ASP A 104 12.43 -12.06 2.07
C ASP A 104 12.10 -12.52 3.50
N GLU A 105 11.49 -13.70 3.63
CA GLU A 105 11.08 -14.27 4.93
C GLU A 105 12.23 -14.35 5.95
N ASP A 106 13.44 -14.65 5.47
CA ASP A 106 14.63 -14.78 6.29
C ASP A 106 15.01 -13.47 7.06
N PHE A 107 14.67 -12.31 6.51
CA PHE A 107 14.91 -11.02 7.17
C PHE A 107 13.94 -10.69 8.31
N PHE A 108 12.93 -11.52 8.51
CA PHE A 108 12.07 -11.48 9.69
C PHE A 108 12.54 -12.41 10.82
N SER A 109 13.62 -13.18 10.59
CA SER A 109 14.25 -14.02 11.61
C SER A 109 14.98 -13.20 12.67
N ASP A 110 15.20 -13.79 13.84
CA ASP A 110 15.89 -13.14 14.97
C ASP A 110 17.31 -12.70 14.63
N SER A 111 17.98 -13.40 13.72
CA SER A 111 19.36 -13.13 13.33
C SER A 111 19.50 -11.95 12.36
N LYS A 112 18.48 -11.67 11.53
CA LYS A 112 18.57 -10.67 10.46
C LYS A 112 17.65 -9.45 10.64
N ILE A 113 16.60 -9.55 11.46
CA ILE A 113 15.62 -8.49 11.62
C ILE A 113 16.21 -7.16 12.08
N GLN A 114 17.32 -7.19 12.83
CA GLN A 114 18.01 -5.97 13.28
C GLN A 114 18.63 -5.21 12.11
N LYS A 115 19.35 -5.91 11.21
CA LYS A 115 19.94 -5.29 10.00
C LYS A 115 18.83 -4.69 9.14
N ALA A 116 17.80 -5.45 8.86
CA ALA A 116 16.65 -4.96 8.06
C ALA A 116 15.98 -3.74 8.70
N ARG A 117 15.75 -3.77 10.02
CA ARG A 117 15.21 -2.63 10.79
C ARG A 117 16.08 -1.38 10.61
N ASP A 118 17.40 -1.51 10.77
CA ASP A 118 18.29 -0.35 10.75
C ASP A 118 18.39 0.26 9.36
N LEU A 119 18.43 -0.55 8.30
CA LEU A 119 18.35 -0.08 6.91
C LEU A 119 17.03 0.63 6.63
N ASN A 120 15.88 0.06 7.05
CA ASN A 120 14.57 0.67 6.87
C ASN A 120 14.45 2.01 7.61
N LYS A 121 15.01 2.12 8.81
CA LYS A 121 15.07 3.40 9.55
C LYS A 121 15.89 4.46 8.81
N ILE A 122 17.03 4.09 8.25
CA ILE A 122 17.86 4.99 7.47
C ILE A 122 17.10 5.46 6.23
N LEU A 123 16.47 4.56 5.49
CA LEU A 123 15.67 4.88 4.31
C LEU A 123 14.41 5.70 4.64
N GLY A 124 13.97 5.71 5.90
CA GLY A 124 12.76 6.40 6.34
C GLY A 124 11.48 5.63 6.02
N SER A 125 11.60 4.32 5.80
CA SER A 125 10.47 3.43 5.58
C SER A 125 9.56 3.37 6.82
N ARG A 126 8.26 3.15 6.57
CA ARG A 126 7.25 2.93 7.61
C ARG A 126 6.83 1.48 7.72
N TYR A 127 7.00 0.72 6.63
CA TYR A 127 6.58 -0.67 6.53
C TYR A 127 7.71 -1.55 6.02
N MET A 128 8.01 -2.61 6.77
CA MET A 128 8.75 -3.76 6.26
C MET A 128 7.74 -4.81 5.79
N VAL A 129 7.68 -5.06 4.50
CA VAL A 129 6.73 -5.97 3.89
C VAL A 129 7.42 -7.30 3.60
N LEU A 130 6.86 -8.40 4.10
CA LEU A 130 7.23 -9.74 3.65
C LEU A 130 6.63 -9.92 2.25
N ALA A 131 7.51 -9.88 1.25
CA ALA A 131 7.12 -9.94 -0.16
C ALA A 131 7.20 -11.35 -0.73
N TRP A 132 8.07 -12.19 -0.19
CA TRP A 132 8.22 -13.54 -0.67
C TRP A 132 8.32 -14.54 0.49
N SER A 133 7.49 -15.56 0.41
CA SER A 133 7.53 -16.75 1.26
C SER A 133 7.40 -17.98 0.36
N ASP A 134 8.29 -18.94 0.53
CA ASP A 134 8.16 -20.19 -0.21
C ASP A 134 6.77 -20.81 0.01
N PRO A 135 6.12 -21.37 -1.03
CA PRO A 135 4.81 -21.97 -0.88
C PRO A 135 4.82 -23.06 0.21
N LYS A 136 3.88 -22.95 1.15
CA LYS A 136 3.77 -23.92 2.27
C LYS A 136 2.77 -25.01 1.87
N PRO A 137 3.12 -26.30 2.05
CA PRO A 137 2.25 -27.41 1.64
C PRO A 137 1.01 -27.59 2.52
N THR A 138 0.96 -26.93 3.69
CA THR A 138 -0.12 -27.05 4.68
C THR A 138 -0.57 -25.71 5.23
N LEU A 139 -1.78 -25.63 5.74
CA LEU A 139 -2.27 -24.42 6.43
C LEU A 139 -1.50 -24.10 7.72
N ASP A 140 -0.95 -25.12 8.40
CA ASP A 140 -0.06 -24.92 9.55
C ASP A 140 1.21 -24.13 9.15
N GLY A 141 1.79 -24.43 7.99
CA GLY A 141 2.91 -23.68 7.44
C GLY A 141 2.57 -22.20 7.24
N TRP A 142 1.41 -21.89 6.68
CA TRP A 142 0.95 -20.50 6.50
C TRP A 142 0.59 -19.82 7.83
N THR A 143 0.11 -20.58 8.81
CA THR A 143 -0.11 -20.08 10.17
C THR A 143 1.22 -19.68 10.82
N LYS A 144 2.30 -20.42 10.58
CA LYS A 144 3.66 -20.05 11.04
C LYS A 144 4.17 -18.76 10.40
N VAL A 145 3.90 -18.55 9.11
CA VAL A 145 4.18 -17.26 8.46
C VAL A 145 3.47 -16.10 9.16
N ALA A 146 2.18 -16.28 9.47
CA ALA A 146 1.42 -15.27 10.22
C ALA A 146 1.99 -15.02 11.62
N GLN A 147 2.46 -16.05 12.33
CA GLN A 147 3.13 -15.92 13.63
C GLN A 147 4.47 -15.16 13.51
N THR A 148 5.26 -15.43 12.47
CA THR A 148 6.49 -14.69 12.17
C THR A 148 6.20 -13.20 11.99
N LEU A 149 5.18 -12.85 11.20
CA LEU A 149 4.76 -11.46 11.01
C LEU A 149 4.30 -10.80 12.32
N ASN A 150 3.56 -11.51 13.17
CA ASN A 150 3.13 -11.00 14.48
C ASN A 150 4.33 -10.73 15.41
N SER A 151 5.28 -11.67 15.47
CA SER A 151 6.52 -11.53 16.26
C SER A 151 7.36 -10.35 15.75
N ALA A 152 7.52 -10.23 14.43
CA ALA A 152 8.23 -9.12 13.82
C ALA A 152 7.56 -7.78 14.13
N ALA A 153 6.22 -7.71 14.07
CA ALA A 153 5.49 -6.49 14.39
C ALA A 153 5.75 -6.02 15.83
N GLU A 154 5.85 -6.94 16.81
CA GLU A 154 6.22 -6.61 18.19
C GLU A 154 7.66 -6.10 18.31
N LYS A 155 8.61 -6.75 17.62
CA LYS A 155 10.04 -6.38 17.66
C LYS A 155 10.33 -5.05 16.98
N LEU A 156 9.58 -4.73 15.92
CA LEU A 156 9.80 -3.52 15.10
C LEU A 156 9.02 -2.29 15.62
N ALA A 157 7.94 -2.49 16.38
CA ALA A 157 7.13 -1.41 16.92
C ALA A 157 7.91 -0.37 17.75
N PRO A 158 8.89 -0.72 18.62
CA PRO A 158 9.70 0.27 19.35
C PRO A 158 10.55 1.16 18.43
N ALA A 159 10.84 0.70 17.21
CA ALA A 159 11.54 1.47 16.20
C ALA A 159 10.62 2.35 15.33
N GLY A 160 9.31 2.29 15.57
CA GLY A 160 8.29 2.99 14.77
C GLY A 160 7.98 2.32 13.44
N LEU A 161 8.52 1.12 13.18
CA LEU A 161 8.27 0.36 11.96
C LEU A 161 7.06 -0.55 12.12
N LYS A 162 6.32 -0.70 11.06
CA LYS A 162 5.19 -1.62 10.93
C LYS A 162 5.56 -2.77 10.00
N VAL A 163 4.77 -3.84 10.06
CA VAL A 163 4.96 -5.03 9.22
C VAL A 163 3.82 -5.14 8.22
N GLY A 164 4.13 -5.63 7.03
CA GLY A 164 3.15 -5.97 6.00
C GLY A 164 3.40 -7.35 5.41
N TYR A 165 2.40 -7.84 4.70
CA TYR A 165 2.46 -9.02 3.86
C TYR A 165 2.00 -8.65 2.45
N HIS A 166 2.78 -9.02 1.43
CA HIS A 166 2.44 -8.87 0.02
C HIS A 166 2.08 -10.24 -0.56
N ASN A 167 0.98 -10.32 -1.30
CA ASN A 167 0.51 -11.57 -1.88
C ASN A 167 1.02 -11.78 -3.30
N HIS A 168 1.20 -13.05 -3.64
CA HIS A 168 1.32 -13.55 -5.00
C HIS A 168 0.12 -14.44 -5.36
N ASP A 169 0.16 -15.12 -6.50
CA ASP A 169 -0.91 -15.98 -6.97
C ASP A 169 -1.07 -17.26 -6.11
N THR A 170 0.02 -17.72 -5.48
CA THR A 170 0.06 -18.96 -4.69
C THR A 170 -0.82 -18.89 -3.45
N GLU A 171 -0.91 -17.73 -2.79
CA GLU A 171 -1.70 -17.57 -1.58
C GLU A 171 -3.22 -17.55 -1.85
N TRP A 172 -3.61 -17.39 -3.08
CA TRP A 172 -5.00 -17.48 -3.52
C TRP A 172 -5.44 -18.89 -3.88
N LYS A 173 -4.49 -19.81 -4.13
CA LYS A 173 -4.76 -21.21 -4.46
C LYS A 173 -5.05 -21.98 -3.16
N ALA A 174 -6.14 -22.78 -3.18
CA ALA A 174 -6.55 -23.50 -1.99
C ALA A 174 -5.53 -24.58 -1.58
N VAL A 175 -5.15 -24.57 -0.30
CA VAL A 175 -4.40 -25.62 0.40
C VAL A 175 -5.33 -26.17 1.47
N GLU A 176 -5.50 -27.51 1.53
CA GLU A 176 -6.41 -28.14 2.50
C GLU A 176 -7.81 -27.50 2.54
N GLY A 177 -8.31 -27.04 1.37
CA GLY A 177 -9.64 -26.46 1.22
C GLY A 177 -9.80 -24.99 1.64
N LYS A 178 -8.71 -24.30 2.05
CA LYS A 178 -8.72 -22.87 2.37
C LYS A 178 -7.64 -22.12 1.62
N ARG A 179 -7.86 -20.84 1.36
CA ARG A 179 -6.85 -19.98 0.73
C ARG A 179 -5.81 -19.51 1.76
N PRO A 180 -4.52 -19.72 1.53
CA PRO A 180 -3.46 -19.23 2.40
C PRO A 180 -3.58 -17.76 2.78
N ILE A 181 -3.98 -16.89 1.86
CA ILE A 181 -4.13 -15.46 2.13
C ILE A 181 -5.18 -15.19 3.24
N GLU A 182 -6.25 -16.00 3.31
CA GLU A 182 -7.26 -15.91 4.35
C GLU A 182 -6.72 -16.39 5.71
N VAL A 183 -5.84 -17.41 5.68
CA VAL A 183 -5.15 -17.89 6.89
C VAL A 183 -4.20 -16.81 7.42
N ILE A 184 -3.42 -16.18 6.55
CA ILE A 184 -2.54 -15.06 6.93
C ILE A 184 -3.37 -13.91 7.50
N ALA A 185 -4.42 -13.48 6.81
CA ALA A 185 -5.26 -12.37 7.25
C ALA A 185 -5.92 -12.63 8.62
N SER A 186 -6.43 -13.86 8.84
CA SER A 186 -7.14 -14.21 10.09
C SER A 186 -6.21 -14.45 11.27
N ASN A 187 -4.94 -14.83 11.04
CA ASN A 187 -3.96 -15.14 12.09
C ASN A 187 -2.94 -14.03 12.33
N THR A 188 -2.99 -12.93 11.59
CA THR A 188 -2.15 -11.75 11.84
C THR A 188 -2.92 -10.67 12.62
N LYS A 189 -2.18 -9.90 13.43
CA LYS A 189 -2.71 -8.74 14.16
C LYS A 189 -3.26 -7.69 13.18
N PRO A 190 -4.30 -6.93 13.58
CA PRO A 190 -4.83 -5.85 12.72
C PRO A 190 -3.80 -4.77 12.33
N SER A 191 -2.69 -4.68 13.08
CA SER A 191 -1.58 -3.77 12.77
C SER A 191 -0.71 -4.23 11.61
N VAL A 192 -0.76 -5.52 11.25
CA VAL A 192 -0.05 -6.06 10.08
C VAL A 192 -0.82 -5.66 8.83
N MET A 193 -0.15 -4.89 7.96
CA MET A 193 -0.70 -4.46 6.68
C MET A 193 -0.84 -5.66 5.73
N LEU A 194 -1.92 -5.70 4.99
CA LEU A 194 -2.09 -6.60 3.84
C LEU A 194 -1.90 -5.74 2.58
N GLN A 195 -0.71 -5.79 2.00
CA GLN A 195 -0.41 -5.12 0.73
C GLN A 195 -0.96 -5.98 -0.40
N LEU A 196 -1.98 -5.45 -1.07
CA LEU A 196 -2.68 -6.20 -2.12
C LEU A 196 -1.98 -6.02 -3.47
N ASP A 197 -1.49 -7.10 -4.05
CA ASP A 197 -1.19 -7.16 -5.48
C ASP A 197 -2.46 -7.54 -6.25
N VAL A 198 -2.90 -6.60 -7.09
CA VAL A 198 -4.15 -6.75 -7.86
C VAL A 198 -3.98 -7.75 -8.99
N GLY A 199 -2.84 -7.74 -9.67
CA GLY A 199 -2.58 -8.61 -10.82
C GLY A 199 -2.59 -10.09 -10.44
N THR A 200 -1.88 -10.45 -9.37
CA THR A 200 -1.82 -11.84 -8.87
C THR A 200 -3.15 -12.29 -8.27
N CYS A 201 -3.91 -11.38 -7.65
CA CYS A 201 -5.28 -11.63 -7.20
C CYS A 201 -6.20 -12.00 -8.39
N LEU A 202 -6.13 -11.23 -9.47
CA LEU A 202 -6.94 -11.45 -10.68
C LEU A 202 -6.52 -12.70 -11.43
N GLU A 203 -5.22 -12.99 -11.54
CA GLU A 203 -4.71 -14.22 -12.16
C GLU A 203 -5.26 -15.47 -11.47
N ALA A 204 -5.32 -15.45 -10.17
CA ALA A 204 -5.88 -16.54 -9.37
C ALA A 204 -7.42 -16.60 -9.41
N GLY A 205 -8.08 -15.72 -10.18
CA GLY A 205 -9.54 -15.67 -10.30
C GLY A 205 -10.24 -15.10 -9.05
N ALA A 206 -9.52 -14.39 -8.19
CA ALA A 206 -10.11 -13.74 -7.01
C ALA A 206 -10.59 -12.32 -7.34
N ASP A 207 -11.44 -11.77 -6.47
CA ASP A 207 -12.01 -10.43 -6.60
C ASP A 207 -11.28 -9.46 -5.65
N PRO A 208 -10.46 -8.51 -6.17
CA PRO A 208 -9.74 -7.56 -5.34
C PRO A 208 -10.67 -6.63 -4.56
N VAL A 209 -11.85 -6.26 -5.10
CA VAL A 209 -12.82 -5.40 -4.42
C VAL A 209 -13.45 -6.11 -3.24
N ALA A 210 -13.81 -7.39 -3.41
CA ALA A 210 -14.33 -8.21 -2.32
C ALA A 210 -13.29 -8.40 -1.23
N TRP A 211 -12.01 -8.64 -1.60
CA TRP A 211 -10.90 -8.77 -0.66
C TRP A 211 -10.69 -7.50 0.16
N ILE A 212 -10.66 -6.33 -0.47
CA ILE A 212 -10.52 -5.04 0.20
C ILE A 212 -11.65 -4.83 1.23
N LYS A 213 -12.89 -5.09 0.83
CA LYS A 213 -14.05 -4.95 1.70
C LYS A 213 -14.06 -5.93 2.88
N ALA A 214 -13.50 -7.12 2.69
CA ALA A 214 -13.38 -8.14 3.74
C ALA A 214 -12.27 -7.82 4.78
N ASN A 215 -11.34 -6.92 4.44
CA ASN A 215 -10.19 -6.56 5.28
C ASN A 215 -10.12 -5.05 5.57
N PRO A 216 -11.16 -4.44 6.16
CA PRO A 216 -11.24 -3.00 6.32
C PRO A 216 -10.09 -2.45 7.17
N GLY A 217 -9.49 -1.34 6.70
CA GLY A 217 -8.38 -0.66 7.38
C GLY A 217 -7.03 -1.39 7.32
N ARG A 218 -6.95 -2.54 6.64
CA ARG A 218 -5.71 -3.33 6.53
C ARG A 218 -5.03 -3.25 5.17
N ILE A 219 -5.74 -2.82 4.12
CA ILE A 219 -5.19 -2.68 2.77
C ILE A 219 -4.57 -1.28 2.63
N ARG A 220 -3.44 -1.06 3.32
CA ARG A 220 -2.82 0.27 3.41
C ARG A 220 -1.93 0.61 2.22
N SER A 221 -1.61 -0.38 1.39
CA SER A 221 -0.90 -0.24 0.13
C SER A 221 -1.46 -1.22 -0.88
N ILE A 222 -1.47 -0.80 -2.14
CA ILE A 222 -1.89 -1.61 -3.28
C ILE A 222 -0.79 -1.56 -4.33
N HIS A 223 -0.37 -2.73 -4.79
CA HIS A 223 0.39 -2.87 -6.02
C HIS A 223 -0.55 -2.79 -7.20
N CYS A 224 -0.42 -1.69 -7.91
CA CYS A 224 -1.18 -1.38 -9.12
C CYS A 224 -0.53 -2.12 -10.31
N LYS A 225 -0.58 -3.45 -10.26
CA LYS A 225 -0.18 -4.37 -11.31
C LYS A 225 -1.43 -4.86 -12.04
N ASP A 226 -1.49 -4.67 -13.35
CA ASP A 226 -2.58 -5.19 -14.15
C ASP A 226 -2.26 -6.60 -14.69
N TRP A 227 -3.26 -7.29 -15.15
CA TRP A 227 -3.11 -8.65 -15.66
C TRP A 227 -4.06 -8.90 -16.84
N SER A 228 -3.59 -9.69 -17.82
CA SER A 228 -4.37 -10.15 -18.96
C SER A 228 -4.47 -11.67 -18.95
N PRO A 229 -5.66 -12.25 -19.24
CA PRO A 229 -5.82 -13.69 -19.39
C PRO A 229 -5.18 -14.25 -20.68
N ASP A 230 -4.69 -13.38 -21.59
CA ASP A 230 -3.92 -13.83 -22.75
C ASP A 230 -2.54 -14.33 -22.26
N PRO A 231 -2.22 -15.64 -22.44
CA PRO A 231 -0.99 -16.24 -21.95
C PRO A 231 0.29 -15.63 -22.58
N ASN A 232 0.17 -14.94 -23.73
CA ASN A 232 1.29 -14.24 -24.34
C ASN A 232 1.54 -12.87 -23.74
N VAL A 233 0.58 -12.33 -22.99
CA VAL A 233 0.61 -11.00 -22.40
C VAL A 233 0.79 -11.09 -20.88
N GLY A 234 -0.15 -11.72 -20.16
CA GLY A 234 -0.05 -11.88 -18.69
C GLY A 234 0.24 -10.57 -17.98
N TYR A 235 1.28 -10.55 -17.16
CA TYR A 235 1.77 -9.36 -16.45
C TYR A 235 2.54 -8.33 -17.31
N LYS A 236 2.73 -8.60 -18.61
CA LYS A 236 3.27 -7.61 -19.54
C LYS A 236 2.24 -6.54 -19.95
N THR A 237 1.00 -6.71 -19.50
CA THR A 237 -0.08 -5.74 -19.66
C THR A 237 0.25 -4.47 -18.90
N LEU A 238 0.18 -3.31 -19.55
CA LEU A 238 0.36 -2.04 -18.86
C LEU A 238 -0.83 -1.74 -17.95
N PHE A 239 -0.59 -0.93 -16.93
CA PHE A 239 -1.65 -0.45 -16.05
C PHE A 239 -2.82 0.15 -16.86
N GLY A 240 -4.03 -0.34 -16.62
CA GLY A 240 -5.27 0.09 -17.28
C GLY A 240 -5.56 -0.59 -18.61
N GLU A 241 -4.68 -1.46 -19.12
CA GLU A 241 -4.91 -2.24 -20.34
C GLU A 241 -5.41 -3.67 -20.07
N GLY A 242 -5.49 -4.08 -18.80
CA GLY A 242 -5.80 -5.45 -18.39
C GLY A 242 -7.24 -5.64 -17.90
N LYS A 243 -7.39 -6.57 -16.95
CA LYS A 243 -8.69 -6.99 -16.39
C LYS A 243 -9.12 -6.24 -15.14
N ALA A 244 -8.25 -5.42 -14.56
CA ALA A 244 -8.56 -4.73 -13.32
C ALA A 244 -9.60 -3.62 -13.54
N ASP A 245 -10.69 -3.66 -12.78
CA ASP A 245 -11.60 -2.51 -12.64
C ASP A 245 -10.99 -1.51 -11.65
N TRP A 246 -10.02 -0.73 -12.12
CA TRP A 246 -9.28 0.22 -11.30
C TRP A 246 -10.18 1.22 -10.59
N LYS A 247 -11.27 1.64 -11.23
CA LYS A 247 -12.21 2.59 -10.61
C LYS A 247 -12.87 1.97 -9.38
N ALA A 248 -13.38 0.76 -9.49
CA ALA A 248 -14.00 0.05 -8.37
C ALA A 248 -12.97 -0.30 -7.28
N ILE A 249 -11.73 -0.66 -7.67
CA ILE A 249 -10.62 -0.96 -6.75
C ILE A 249 -10.24 0.28 -5.95
N PHE A 250 -10.00 1.42 -6.58
CA PHE A 250 -9.67 2.68 -5.89
C PHE A 250 -10.79 3.10 -4.94
N GLN A 251 -12.04 3.05 -5.40
CA GLN A 251 -13.18 3.37 -4.55
C GLN A 251 -13.27 2.47 -3.32
N ALA A 252 -13.04 1.16 -3.47
CA ALA A 252 -13.02 0.23 -2.34
C ALA A 252 -11.85 0.50 -1.41
N ALA A 253 -10.64 0.72 -1.96
CA ALA A 253 -9.42 0.98 -1.20
C ALA A 253 -9.53 2.24 -0.33
N GLU A 254 -10.07 3.31 -0.88
CA GLU A 254 -10.19 4.60 -0.20
C GLU A 254 -11.34 4.64 0.81
N ASN A 255 -12.45 3.95 0.51
CA ASN A 255 -13.61 3.95 1.40
C ASN A 255 -13.56 2.87 2.49
N HIS A 256 -12.85 1.75 2.25
CA HIS A 256 -12.84 0.60 3.15
C HIS A 256 -11.44 0.11 3.50
N GLY A 257 -10.51 0.10 2.53
CA GLY A 257 -9.17 -0.48 2.67
C GLY A 257 -8.28 0.25 3.66
N GLY A 258 -8.42 1.57 3.74
CA GLY A 258 -7.55 2.43 4.54
C GLY A 258 -6.21 2.71 3.85
N VAL A 259 -6.20 2.76 2.51
CA VAL A 259 -5.01 2.95 1.69
C VAL A 259 -4.26 4.24 2.07
N GLU A 260 -2.95 4.13 2.21
CA GLU A 260 -2.04 5.23 2.54
C GLU A 260 -1.21 5.66 1.32
N PHE A 261 -0.90 4.74 0.41
CA PHE A 261 -0.12 4.95 -0.82
C PHE A 261 -0.39 3.84 -1.82
N TYR A 262 -0.22 4.16 -3.11
CA TYR A 262 -0.25 3.21 -4.22
C TYR A 262 1.16 2.98 -4.76
N LEU A 263 1.42 1.78 -5.25
CA LEU A 263 2.68 1.41 -5.89
C LEU A 263 2.37 0.81 -7.26
N ILE A 264 2.87 1.43 -8.31
CA ILE A 264 2.83 0.81 -9.64
C ILE A 264 3.88 -0.29 -9.67
N GLU A 265 3.49 -1.47 -10.13
CA GLU A 265 4.40 -2.57 -10.40
C GLU A 265 4.20 -3.09 -11.81
N GLN A 266 5.30 -3.44 -12.47
CA GLN A 266 5.30 -3.97 -13.83
C GLN A 266 6.40 -5.01 -14.02
N GLU A 267 6.02 -6.19 -14.47
CA GLU A 267 6.98 -7.30 -14.70
C GLU A 267 7.38 -7.45 -16.18
N GLY A 268 7.77 -6.34 -16.78
CA GLY A 268 8.10 -6.25 -18.20
C GLY A 268 6.94 -5.75 -19.04
N SER A 269 7.20 -5.40 -20.27
CA SER A 269 6.21 -4.97 -21.26
C SER A 269 6.80 -5.00 -22.67
N ARG A 270 6.07 -4.44 -23.65
CA ARG A 270 6.55 -4.17 -25.01
C ARG A 270 7.49 -2.96 -25.12
N TYR A 271 7.79 -2.29 -24.01
CA TYR A 271 8.66 -1.11 -23.95
C TYR A 271 9.82 -1.35 -22.99
N PRO A 272 10.91 -0.55 -23.08
CA PRO A 272 11.95 -0.51 -22.05
C PRO A 272 11.37 -0.14 -20.68
N GLU A 273 12.02 -0.58 -19.59
CA GLU A 273 11.52 -0.46 -18.21
C GLU A 273 11.13 0.98 -17.82
N LEU A 274 12.01 1.97 -18.05
CA LEU A 274 11.73 3.37 -17.71
C LEU A 274 10.56 3.96 -18.53
N GLU A 275 10.45 3.59 -19.81
CA GLU A 275 9.31 4.01 -20.63
C GLU A 275 8.03 3.34 -20.17
N THR A 276 8.09 2.08 -19.78
CA THR A 276 6.98 1.33 -19.18
C THR A 276 6.49 2.03 -17.91
N ALA A 277 7.40 2.33 -16.98
CA ALA A 277 7.08 3.04 -15.74
C ALA A 277 6.41 4.40 -16.00
N ARG A 278 6.94 5.17 -16.96
CA ARG A 278 6.36 6.46 -17.33
C ARG A 278 4.93 6.33 -17.85
N ARG A 279 4.67 5.37 -18.75
CA ARG A 279 3.33 5.12 -19.33
C ARG A 279 2.34 4.66 -18.27
N CYS A 280 2.75 3.77 -17.39
CA CYS A 280 1.89 3.31 -16.29
C CYS A 280 1.50 4.46 -15.35
N LEU A 281 2.43 5.38 -15.04
CA LEU A 281 2.11 6.55 -14.23
C LEU A 281 1.12 7.52 -14.92
N GLU A 282 1.28 7.73 -16.21
CA GLU A 282 0.35 8.56 -17.00
C GLU A 282 -1.06 7.95 -17.02
N ALA A 283 -1.15 6.64 -17.26
CA ALA A 283 -2.41 5.91 -17.22
C ALA A 283 -3.04 5.93 -15.81
N PHE A 284 -2.25 5.71 -14.75
CA PHE A 284 -2.71 5.81 -13.37
C PHE A 284 -3.33 7.19 -13.08
N ARG A 285 -2.63 8.27 -13.43
CA ARG A 285 -3.11 9.64 -13.19
C ARG A 285 -4.41 9.95 -13.93
N SER A 286 -4.60 9.41 -15.13
CA SER A 286 -5.85 9.61 -15.89
C SER A 286 -7.02 8.78 -15.34
N THR A 287 -6.74 7.65 -14.69
CA THR A 287 -7.75 6.74 -14.15
C THR A 287 -8.16 7.12 -12.72
N HIS A 288 -7.21 7.66 -11.95
CA HIS A 288 -7.39 8.04 -10.54
C HIS A 288 -7.69 9.54 -10.34
N ALA A 289 -8.01 10.27 -11.41
CA ALA A 289 -8.29 11.71 -11.43
C ALA A 289 -9.65 12.05 -10.80
#